data_6d13dd0ad3edd67b4e318ce18560f215
#
_entry.id   6d13dd0ad3edd67b4e318ce18560f215
#
_cell.length_a   1.000
_cell.length_b   1.000
_cell.length_c   1.000
_cell.angle_alpha   90.00
_cell.angle_beta   90.00
_cell.angle_gamma   90.00
#
_symmetry.space_group_name_H-M   'P 1'
#
loop_
_entity.id
_entity.type
_entity.pdbx_description
1 polymer ?
#
loop_
_entity_poly.entity_id
_entity_poly.type
_entity_poly.pdbx_seq_one_letter_code
_entity_poly.pdbx_strand_id
1 'polypeptide(L)'
;MNLHEYQGKQLFAEYGLPVSKGVAAETVQEAIAAADIIGGDRWVVKAQVHAGGRGKAGGVKLVSSKTEIEEFSRHWLGKNLVTYQTDANGQPVSRILVETCTDIDQELYLGAVVDRGTRRIIFMASTEGGVEIEKVAHETPEKILKAVIDPLTGAQPYQGRDLAFKLGLKGVQVKQFVSIFMGLAKLFKEKDLELLEVNPLVITDEGNLHCLDAKVIIDGNALYRQPQIKEMHDPSQEDAREAHASAWDLNYVALDGDIGCMVNGAGLAMGTMDIVNLHGGSPANFLDVGGGATKERVVEAFKIILSDTNVKAVLINIFGGIVRCDLIAEGVIGAVEEVGVTIPVVVRLEGNNAELGTKKLAESGLAIIAATSLTDAAQQVVKASGGN
;
A
#
# COMPACT_ATOMS: atom_id res chain seq x y z
N MET A 1 0.27 2.96 -5.53
CA MET A 1 -0.78 3.86 -4.99
C MET A 1 -2.08 3.08 -4.92
N ASN A 2 -2.67 2.99 -3.73
CA ASN A 2 -3.96 2.31 -3.53
C ASN A 2 -5.11 3.24 -3.91
N LEU A 3 -6.21 2.68 -4.42
CA LEU A 3 -7.46 3.39 -4.64
C LEU A 3 -8.52 2.95 -3.62
N HIS A 4 -9.42 3.86 -3.26
CA HIS A 4 -10.64 3.48 -2.55
C HIS A 4 -11.54 2.61 -3.44
N GLU A 5 -12.39 1.78 -2.84
CA GLU A 5 -13.32 0.92 -3.57
C GLU A 5 -14.18 1.69 -4.58
N TYR A 6 -14.73 2.86 -4.19
CA TYR A 6 -15.57 3.66 -5.09
C TYR A 6 -14.80 4.14 -6.32
N GLN A 7 -13.50 4.49 -6.17
CA GLN A 7 -12.63 4.89 -7.29
C GLN A 7 -12.31 3.69 -8.21
N GLY A 8 -12.01 2.52 -7.62
CA GLY A 8 -11.83 1.29 -8.36
C GLY A 8 -13.07 0.92 -9.18
N LYS A 9 -14.27 1.05 -8.59
CA LYS A 9 -15.54 0.81 -9.27
C LYS A 9 -15.84 1.83 -10.37
N GLN A 10 -15.43 3.09 -10.21
CA GLN A 10 -15.51 4.09 -11.29
C GLN A 10 -14.68 3.65 -12.50
N LEU A 11 -13.44 3.22 -12.27
CA LEU A 11 -12.60 2.66 -13.34
C LEU A 11 -13.23 1.41 -13.97
N PHE A 12 -13.81 0.52 -13.17
CA PHE A 12 -14.51 -0.65 -13.69
C PHE A 12 -15.67 -0.26 -14.62
N ALA A 13 -16.49 0.70 -14.21
CA ALA A 13 -17.60 1.21 -15.01
C ALA A 13 -17.13 1.83 -16.35
N GLU A 14 -16.04 2.60 -16.34
CA GLU A 14 -15.41 3.18 -17.55
C GLU A 14 -15.00 2.10 -18.57
N TYR A 15 -14.63 0.92 -18.09
CA TYR A 15 -14.26 -0.24 -18.92
C TYR A 15 -15.42 -1.18 -19.21
N GLY A 16 -16.67 -0.76 -18.90
CA GLY A 16 -17.89 -1.50 -19.20
C GLY A 16 -18.12 -2.73 -18.34
N LEU A 17 -17.52 -2.78 -17.15
CA LEU A 17 -17.71 -3.87 -16.21
C LEU A 17 -19.00 -3.70 -15.41
N PRO A 18 -19.71 -4.78 -15.07
CA PRO A 18 -20.94 -4.71 -14.29
C PRO A 18 -20.61 -4.42 -12.80
N VAL A 19 -20.90 -3.20 -12.38
CA VAL A 19 -20.74 -2.72 -10.98
C VAL A 19 -22.03 -2.14 -10.46
N SER A 20 -22.22 -2.15 -9.13
CA SER A 20 -23.34 -1.50 -8.46
C SER A 20 -23.33 0.00 -8.70
N LYS A 21 -24.52 0.59 -8.89
CA LYS A 21 -24.66 2.04 -8.87
C LYS A 21 -24.41 2.52 -7.45
N GLY A 22 -23.43 3.40 -7.28
CA GLY A 22 -23.01 3.89 -5.98
C GLY A 22 -22.63 5.37 -6.01
N VAL A 23 -22.72 6.01 -4.84
CA VAL A 23 -22.32 7.40 -4.61
C VAL A 23 -21.48 7.45 -3.34
N ALA A 24 -20.27 8.01 -3.46
CA ALA A 24 -19.42 8.28 -2.31
C ALA A 24 -19.82 9.62 -1.67
N ALA A 25 -19.83 9.67 -0.34
CA ALA A 25 -20.27 10.80 0.47
C ALA A 25 -19.22 11.13 1.54
N GLU A 26 -18.90 12.40 1.71
CA GLU A 26 -17.99 12.91 2.74
C GLU A 26 -18.72 13.41 3.99
N THR A 27 -20.03 13.63 3.86
CA THR A 27 -20.90 14.08 4.95
C THR A 27 -22.10 13.16 5.14
N VAL A 28 -22.69 13.21 6.32
CA VAL A 28 -23.91 12.45 6.64
C VAL A 28 -25.05 12.85 5.70
N GLN A 29 -25.16 14.14 5.39
CA GLN A 29 -26.21 14.68 4.51
C GLN A 29 -26.06 14.17 3.08
N GLU A 30 -24.83 14.14 2.56
CA GLU A 30 -24.53 13.57 1.24
C GLU A 30 -24.85 12.06 1.20
N ALA A 31 -24.51 11.32 2.26
CA ALA A 31 -24.82 9.90 2.34
C ALA A 31 -26.35 9.63 2.32
N ILE A 32 -27.14 10.45 3.00
CA ILE A 32 -28.61 10.36 2.94
C ILE A 32 -29.12 10.72 1.54
N ALA A 33 -28.57 11.78 0.93
CA ALA A 33 -28.95 12.20 -0.43
C ALA A 33 -28.55 11.17 -1.50
N ALA A 34 -27.49 10.41 -1.29
CA ALA A 34 -27.04 9.34 -2.17
C ALA A 34 -28.14 8.29 -2.40
N ALA A 35 -28.94 7.96 -1.38
CA ALA A 35 -30.06 7.05 -1.51
C ALA A 35 -31.13 7.54 -2.49
N ASP A 36 -31.39 8.85 -2.55
CA ASP A 36 -32.32 9.44 -3.51
C ASP A 36 -31.78 9.39 -4.95
N ILE A 37 -30.48 9.62 -5.10
CA ILE A 37 -29.80 9.55 -6.40
C ILE A 37 -29.76 8.12 -6.95
N ILE A 38 -29.54 7.16 -6.06
CA ILE A 38 -29.44 5.74 -6.40
C ILE A 38 -30.84 5.16 -6.68
N GLY A 39 -31.82 5.56 -5.86
CA GLY A 39 -33.17 4.97 -5.83
C GLY A 39 -33.21 3.64 -5.10
N GLY A 40 -34.39 2.97 -5.15
CA GLY A 40 -34.61 1.70 -4.47
C GLY A 40 -35.03 1.87 -3.01
N ASP A 41 -35.09 0.76 -2.29
CA ASP A 41 -35.56 0.65 -0.90
C ASP A 41 -34.57 -0.08 0.02
N ARG A 42 -33.50 -0.62 -0.55
CA ARG A 42 -32.38 -1.27 0.16
C ARG A 42 -31.04 -0.83 -0.42
N TRP A 43 -30.12 -0.55 0.46
CA TRP A 43 -28.77 -0.10 0.09
C TRP A 43 -27.71 -0.84 0.90
N VAL A 44 -26.48 -0.86 0.38
CA VAL A 44 -25.30 -1.24 1.16
C VAL A 44 -24.50 0.01 1.44
N VAL A 45 -24.15 0.24 2.70
CA VAL A 45 -23.28 1.35 3.14
C VAL A 45 -21.92 0.80 3.54
N LYS A 46 -20.85 1.40 3.01
CA LYS A 46 -19.47 0.91 3.17
C LYS A 46 -18.52 2.03 3.56
N ALA A 47 -17.84 1.88 4.70
CA ALA A 47 -16.73 2.75 5.06
C ALA A 47 -15.59 2.59 4.04
N GLN A 48 -15.01 3.70 3.60
CA GLN A 48 -13.94 3.71 2.60
C GLN A 48 -12.59 3.84 3.28
N VAL A 49 -11.82 2.76 3.29
CA VAL A 49 -10.43 2.68 3.77
C VAL A 49 -9.63 1.77 2.85
N HIS A 50 -8.30 1.91 2.83
CA HIS A 50 -7.39 1.10 2.03
C HIS A 50 -7.06 -0.26 2.68
N ALA A 51 -8.00 -0.84 3.41
CA ALA A 51 -7.84 -2.14 4.07
C ALA A 51 -8.99 -3.09 3.74
N GLY A 52 -8.66 -4.37 3.62
CA GLY A 52 -9.64 -5.45 3.53
C GLY A 52 -10.26 -5.80 4.88
N GLY A 53 -11.27 -6.70 4.86
CA GLY A 53 -11.92 -7.16 6.09
C GLY A 53 -12.93 -6.19 6.71
N ARG A 54 -13.29 -5.12 6.01
CA ARG A 54 -14.25 -4.09 6.47
C ARG A 54 -15.58 -4.68 6.95
N GLY A 55 -16.10 -5.70 6.26
CA GLY A 55 -17.35 -6.36 6.65
C GLY A 55 -17.28 -6.96 8.06
N LYS A 56 -16.20 -7.69 8.37
CA LYS A 56 -15.99 -8.30 9.70
C LYS A 56 -15.78 -7.24 10.79
N ALA A 57 -15.26 -6.07 10.42
CA ALA A 57 -15.03 -4.95 11.33
C ALA A 57 -16.24 -4.01 11.49
N GLY A 58 -17.41 -4.33 10.89
CA GLY A 58 -18.61 -3.49 10.96
C GLY A 58 -18.60 -2.29 10.01
N GLY A 59 -17.60 -2.19 9.13
CA GLY A 59 -17.48 -1.14 8.12
C GLY A 59 -18.35 -1.35 6.87
N VAL A 60 -19.20 -2.38 6.85
CA VAL A 60 -20.18 -2.65 5.77
C VAL A 60 -21.50 -3.05 6.42
N LYS A 61 -22.60 -2.46 5.98
CA LYS A 61 -23.94 -2.75 6.49
C LYS A 61 -24.99 -2.70 5.38
N LEU A 62 -25.89 -3.68 5.36
CA LEU A 62 -27.14 -3.62 4.59
C LEU A 62 -28.14 -2.76 5.37
N VAL A 63 -28.77 -1.82 4.70
CA VAL A 63 -29.73 -0.86 5.28
C VAL A 63 -30.97 -0.75 4.40
N SER A 64 -32.13 -0.47 5.06
CA SER A 64 -33.45 -0.36 4.42
C SER A 64 -34.13 0.99 4.67
N SER A 65 -33.45 1.91 5.33
CA SER A 65 -33.96 3.25 5.59
C SER A 65 -32.86 4.30 5.57
N LYS A 66 -33.22 5.57 5.27
CA LYS A 66 -32.32 6.71 5.36
C LYS A 66 -31.83 6.97 6.78
N THR A 67 -32.61 6.62 7.79
CA THR A 67 -32.23 6.72 9.20
C THR A 67 -31.04 5.78 9.49
N GLU A 68 -31.06 4.56 8.95
CA GLU A 68 -29.92 3.63 9.12
C GLU A 68 -28.67 4.10 8.37
N ILE A 69 -28.81 4.75 7.20
CA ILE A 69 -27.71 5.41 6.50
C ILE A 69 -27.12 6.52 7.36
N GLU A 70 -27.98 7.37 7.96
CA GLU A 70 -27.57 8.43 8.87
C GLU A 70 -26.80 7.89 10.08
N GLU A 71 -27.34 6.88 10.76
CA GLU A 71 -26.72 6.25 11.92
C GLU A 71 -25.34 5.66 11.58
N PHE A 72 -25.23 4.92 10.48
CA PHE A 72 -23.99 4.34 10.02
C PHE A 72 -22.95 5.42 9.67
N SER A 73 -23.37 6.45 8.96
CA SER A 73 -22.48 7.56 8.55
C SER A 73 -21.98 8.36 9.75
N ARG A 74 -22.86 8.68 10.73
CA ARG A 74 -22.49 9.33 12.00
C ARG A 74 -21.54 8.46 12.84
N HIS A 75 -21.69 7.14 12.75
CA HIS A 75 -20.83 6.22 13.49
C HIS A 75 -19.42 6.21 12.94
N TRP A 76 -19.25 6.21 11.61
CA TRP A 76 -17.96 5.97 11.00
C TRP A 76 -17.20 7.23 10.55
N LEU A 77 -17.89 8.25 10.00
CA LEU A 77 -17.21 9.45 9.51
C LEU A 77 -16.39 10.13 10.63
N GLY A 78 -15.12 10.38 10.33
CA GLY A 78 -14.17 10.98 11.26
C GLY A 78 -13.63 10.03 12.34
N LYS A 79 -13.88 8.73 12.23
CA LYS A 79 -13.30 7.71 13.12
C LYS A 79 -12.40 6.75 12.36
N ASN A 80 -11.59 6.01 13.09
CA ASN A 80 -10.72 4.99 12.51
C ASN A 80 -11.42 3.63 12.50
N LEU A 81 -11.31 2.93 11.39
CA LEU A 81 -11.74 1.55 11.23
C LEU A 81 -10.53 0.63 11.40
N VAL A 82 -10.59 -0.23 12.41
CA VAL A 82 -9.58 -1.27 12.67
C VAL A 82 -10.04 -2.56 12.02
N THR A 83 -9.22 -3.14 11.16
CA THR A 83 -9.43 -4.46 10.54
C THR A 83 -8.23 -5.36 10.85
N TYR A 84 -8.29 -6.62 10.46
CA TYR A 84 -7.16 -7.53 10.60
C TYR A 84 -5.96 -7.18 9.67
N GLN A 85 -6.16 -6.27 8.71
CA GLN A 85 -5.12 -5.79 7.80
C GLN A 85 -4.52 -4.43 8.23
N THR A 86 -5.08 -3.78 9.24
CA THR A 86 -4.55 -2.52 9.77
C THR A 86 -3.73 -2.77 11.03
N ASP A 87 -2.95 -1.77 11.42
CA ASP A 87 -2.41 -1.70 12.77
C ASP A 87 -3.51 -1.47 13.82
N ALA A 88 -3.14 -1.35 15.10
CA ALA A 88 -4.07 -1.13 16.21
C ALA A 88 -4.76 0.25 16.16
N ASN A 89 -4.21 1.21 15.44
CA ASN A 89 -4.79 2.55 15.28
C ASN A 89 -5.88 2.57 14.21
N GLY A 90 -5.85 1.63 13.26
CA GLY A 90 -6.76 1.56 12.12
C GLY A 90 -6.52 2.66 11.09
N GLN A 91 -7.44 2.77 10.14
CA GLN A 91 -7.39 3.79 9.08
C GLN A 91 -8.59 4.75 9.18
N PRO A 92 -8.38 6.06 8.94
CA PRO A 92 -9.43 7.06 9.08
C PRO A 92 -10.50 6.88 8.00
N VAL A 93 -11.78 6.94 8.41
CA VAL A 93 -12.91 6.91 7.49
C VAL A 93 -13.32 8.33 7.16
N SER A 94 -12.91 8.81 5.99
CA SER A 94 -13.26 10.13 5.44
C SER A 94 -14.49 10.08 4.54
N ARG A 95 -14.89 8.89 4.06
CA ARG A 95 -15.98 8.71 3.09
C ARG A 95 -16.79 7.46 3.37
N ILE A 96 -18.09 7.54 3.05
CA ILE A 96 -19.02 6.41 3.02
C ILE A 96 -19.47 6.20 1.57
N LEU A 97 -19.38 4.98 1.08
CA LEU A 97 -19.98 4.59 -0.19
C LEU A 97 -21.39 4.04 0.09
N VAL A 98 -22.40 4.62 -0.54
CA VAL A 98 -23.76 4.11 -0.56
C VAL A 98 -24.01 3.48 -1.92
N GLU A 99 -24.44 2.21 -1.97
CA GLU A 99 -24.63 1.45 -3.20
C GLU A 99 -25.99 0.75 -3.25
N THR A 100 -26.43 0.42 -4.48
CA THR A 100 -27.54 -0.53 -4.67
C THR A 100 -27.20 -1.86 -4.05
N CYS A 101 -28.19 -2.48 -3.37
CA CYS A 101 -28.06 -3.85 -2.89
C CYS A 101 -28.07 -4.82 -4.07
N THR A 102 -27.24 -5.85 -3.99
CA THR A 102 -27.19 -6.98 -4.95
C THR A 102 -27.51 -8.25 -4.19
N ASP A 103 -28.51 -9.01 -4.65
CA ASP A 103 -28.84 -10.31 -4.10
C ASP A 103 -27.87 -11.35 -4.71
N ILE A 104 -27.22 -12.15 -3.85
CA ILE A 104 -26.05 -12.98 -4.17
C ILE A 104 -26.43 -14.45 -4.02
N ASP A 105 -26.30 -15.20 -5.15
CA ASP A 105 -26.43 -16.67 -5.17
C ASP A 105 -25.08 -17.34 -4.85
N GLN A 106 -23.99 -16.87 -5.49
CA GLN A 106 -22.67 -17.46 -5.32
C GLN A 106 -21.58 -16.38 -5.37
N GLU A 107 -20.55 -16.55 -4.53
CA GLU A 107 -19.34 -15.71 -4.51
C GLU A 107 -18.18 -16.43 -5.20
N LEU A 108 -17.47 -15.70 -6.05
CA LEU A 108 -16.27 -16.12 -6.76
C LEU A 108 -15.15 -15.12 -6.48
N TYR A 109 -13.92 -15.55 -6.75
CA TYR A 109 -12.76 -14.68 -6.74
C TYR A 109 -12.24 -14.45 -8.16
N LEU A 110 -11.85 -13.22 -8.49
CA LEU A 110 -11.12 -12.88 -9.69
C LEU A 110 -10.11 -11.79 -9.39
N GLY A 111 -8.84 -12.03 -9.65
CA GLY A 111 -7.78 -11.05 -9.45
C GLY A 111 -6.71 -11.11 -10.53
N ALA A 112 -5.89 -10.07 -10.59
CA ALA A 112 -4.73 -10.01 -11.47
C ALA A 112 -3.57 -9.32 -10.77
N VAL A 113 -2.35 -9.82 -10.98
CA VAL A 113 -1.11 -9.28 -10.43
C VAL A 113 0.00 -9.31 -11.47
N VAL A 114 1.01 -8.47 -11.28
CA VAL A 114 2.29 -8.62 -11.98
C VAL A 114 3.12 -9.69 -11.25
N ASP A 115 3.31 -10.83 -11.89
CA ASP A 115 4.23 -11.85 -11.38
C ASP A 115 5.68 -11.52 -11.77
N ARG A 116 6.48 -11.20 -10.77
CA ARG A 116 7.88 -10.82 -10.95
C ARG A 116 8.77 -11.97 -11.42
N GLY A 117 8.40 -13.21 -11.05
CA GLY A 117 9.13 -14.42 -11.43
C GLY A 117 9.06 -14.67 -12.93
N THR A 118 7.86 -14.66 -13.49
CA THR A 118 7.63 -14.88 -14.92
C THR A 118 7.64 -13.60 -15.75
N ARG A 119 7.60 -12.42 -15.10
CA ARG A 119 7.47 -11.09 -15.73
C ARG A 119 6.22 -11.01 -16.60
N ARG A 120 5.11 -11.52 -16.10
CA ARG A 120 3.81 -11.58 -16.78
C ARG A 120 2.72 -11.07 -15.86
N ILE A 121 1.63 -10.62 -16.47
CA ILE A 121 0.37 -10.44 -15.75
C ILE A 121 -0.24 -11.83 -15.59
N ILE A 122 -0.60 -12.20 -14.35
CA ILE A 122 -1.30 -13.44 -14.06
C ILE A 122 -2.70 -13.10 -13.54
N PHE A 123 -3.71 -13.62 -14.23
CA PHE A 123 -5.06 -13.65 -13.69
C PHE A 123 -5.25 -14.90 -12.85
N MET A 124 -5.88 -14.71 -11.71
CA MET A 124 -6.24 -15.78 -10.76
C MET A 124 -7.75 -15.78 -10.57
N ALA A 125 -8.35 -16.96 -10.56
CA ALA A 125 -9.77 -17.12 -10.31
C ALA A 125 -10.01 -18.31 -9.38
N SER A 126 -11.05 -18.24 -8.54
CA SER A 126 -11.43 -19.32 -7.63
C SER A 126 -12.93 -19.34 -7.38
N THR A 127 -13.46 -20.51 -7.04
CA THR A 127 -14.82 -20.68 -6.50
C THR A 127 -14.93 -20.25 -5.05
N GLU A 128 -13.80 -19.99 -4.37
CA GLU A 128 -13.73 -19.48 -3.01
C GLU A 128 -13.71 -17.94 -3.04
N GLY A 129 -14.87 -17.32 -3.15
CA GLY A 129 -15.03 -15.86 -3.08
C GLY A 129 -15.34 -15.36 -1.67
N GLY A 130 -15.22 -14.04 -1.43
CA GLY A 130 -15.55 -13.41 -0.15
C GLY A 130 -14.63 -13.77 1.02
N VAL A 131 -13.53 -14.48 0.75
CA VAL A 131 -12.55 -14.94 1.75
C VAL A 131 -11.15 -14.42 1.44
N GLU A 132 -10.22 -14.63 2.39
CA GLU A 132 -8.80 -14.29 2.23
C GLU A 132 -8.16 -15.26 1.22
N ILE A 133 -7.90 -14.78 0.01
CA ILE A 133 -7.39 -15.62 -1.09
C ILE A 133 -5.98 -16.16 -0.81
N GLU A 134 -5.17 -15.47 -0.02
CA GLU A 134 -3.85 -15.89 0.41
C GLU A 134 -3.93 -17.17 1.25
N LYS A 135 -4.97 -17.29 2.09
CA LYS A 135 -5.23 -18.50 2.88
C LYS A 135 -5.61 -19.66 1.97
N VAL A 136 -6.50 -19.42 0.99
CA VAL A 136 -6.86 -20.43 -0.02
C VAL A 136 -5.63 -20.87 -0.81
N ALA A 137 -4.77 -19.92 -1.22
CA ALA A 137 -3.55 -20.22 -1.95
C ALA A 137 -2.53 -21.06 -1.13
N HIS A 138 -2.52 -20.90 0.18
CA HIS A 138 -1.65 -21.67 1.08
C HIS A 138 -2.24 -23.06 1.42
N GLU A 139 -3.53 -23.12 1.76
CA GLU A 139 -4.18 -24.35 2.24
C GLU A 139 -4.64 -25.29 1.12
N THR A 140 -5.13 -24.70 0.00
CA THR A 140 -5.74 -25.41 -1.14
C THR A 140 -5.33 -24.77 -2.47
N PRO A 141 -4.02 -24.75 -2.82
CA PRO A 141 -3.49 -24.06 -4.01
C PRO A 141 -4.10 -24.54 -5.33
N GLU A 142 -4.61 -25.77 -5.39
CA GLU A 142 -5.30 -26.34 -6.55
C GLU A 142 -6.63 -25.64 -6.87
N LYS A 143 -7.23 -24.93 -5.92
CA LYS A 143 -8.44 -24.12 -6.13
C LYS A 143 -8.15 -22.79 -6.80
N ILE A 144 -6.89 -22.38 -6.91
CA ILE A 144 -6.48 -21.16 -7.60
C ILE A 144 -6.20 -21.46 -9.07
N LEU A 145 -7.16 -21.15 -9.92
CA LEU A 145 -7.02 -21.24 -11.36
C LEU A 145 -6.20 -20.05 -11.88
N LYS A 146 -5.29 -20.30 -12.82
CA LYS A 146 -4.39 -19.24 -13.34
C LYS A 146 -4.48 -19.12 -14.86
N ALA A 147 -4.44 -17.88 -15.36
CA ALA A 147 -4.21 -17.56 -16.76
C ALA A 147 -3.07 -16.55 -16.87
N VAL A 148 -2.00 -16.96 -17.55
CA VAL A 148 -0.82 -16.14 -17.80
C VAL A 148 -1.04 -15.31 -19.05
N ILE A 149 -0.87 -13.98 -18.97
CA ILE A 149 -1.06 -13.06 -20.10
C ILE A 149 0.30 -12.79 -20.74
N ASP A 150 0.41 -13.11 -22.01
CA ASP A 150 1.60 -12.76 -22.77
C ASP A 150 1.60 -11.24 -23.07
N PRO A 151 2.69 -10.50 -22.77
CA PRO A 151 2.73 -9.05 -22.93
C PRO A 151 2.65 -8.57 -24.37
N LEU A 152 2.99 -9.42 -25.36
CA LEU A 152 2.95 -9.08 -26.77
C LEU A 152 1.55 -9.28 -27.36
N THR A 153 0.93 -10.43 -27.09
CA THR A 153 -0.39 -10.77 -27.63
C THR A 153 -1.53 -10.25 -26.77
N GLY A 154 -1.26 -9.92 -25.50
CA GLY A 154 -2.26 -9.53 -24.51
C GLY A 154 -3.18 -10.67 -24.09
N ALA A 155 -4.20 -10.34 -23.32
CA ALA A 155 -5.23 -11.30 -22.93
C ALA A 155 -6.06 -11.73 -24.15
N GLN A 156 -6.44 -13.02 -24.16
CA GLN A 156 -7.20 -13.60 -25.27
C GLN A 156 -8.53 -14.17 -24.75
N PRO A 157 -9.65 -14.05 -25.52
CA PRO A 157 -10.96 -14.54 -25.09
C PRO A 157 -11.01 -16.03 -24.73
N TYR A 158 -10.14 -16.87 -25.31
CA TYR A 158 -10.10 -18.29 -24.98
C TYR A 158 -9.62 -18.53 -23.54
N GLN A 159 -8.72 -17.69 -23.02
CA GLN A 159 -8.23 -17.76 -21.64
C GLN A 159 -9.37 -17.51 -20.66
N GLY A 160 -10.18 -16.47 -20.92
CA GLY A 160 -11.38 -16.20 -20.13
C GLY A 160 -12.40 -17.35 -20.20
N ARG A 161 -12.59 -17.97 -21.39
CA ARG A 161 -13.47 -19.14 -21.50
C ARG A 161 -12.96 -20.35 -20.71
N ASP A 162 -11.65 -20.61 -20.76
CA ASP A 162 -11.04 -21.71 -20.02
C ASP A 162 -11.25 -21.55 -18.52
N LEU A 163 -10.98 -20.36 -17.98
CA LEU A 163 -11.26 -20.04 -16.58
C LEU A 163 -12.75 -20.18 -16.25
N ALA A 164 -13.64 -19.63 -17.08
CA ALA A 164 -15.08 -19.70 -16.87
C ALA A 164 -15.59 -21.14 -16.75
N PHE A 165 -15.14 -22.02 -17.63
CA PHE A 165 -15.52 -23.44 -17.58
C PHE A 165 -14.95 -24.15 -16.34
N LYS A 166 -13.71 -23.85 -15.95
CA LYS A 166 -13.09 -24.39 -14.75
C LYS A 166 -13.77 -23.92 -13.45
N LEU A 167 -14.33 -22.70 -13.45
CA LEU A 167 -15.19 -22.17 -12.38
C LEU A 167 -16.59 -22.80 -12.36
N GLY A 168 -16.95 -23.63 -13.36
CA GLY A 168 -18.27 -24.25 -13.46
C GLY A 168 -19.34 -23.36 -14.09
N LEU A 169 -18.98 -22.19 -14.64
CA LEU A 169 -19.92 -21.26 -15.28
C LEU A 169 -20.52 -21.85 -16.56
N LYS A 170 -21.78 -21.45 -16.87
CA LYS A 170 -22.54 -22.03 -17.98
C LYS A 170 -23.26 -20.94 -18.79
N GLY A 171 -23.55 -21.24 -20.02
CA GLY A 171 -24.43 -20.44 -20.87
C GLY A 171 -24.01 -18.99 -21.00
N VAL A 172 -24.85 -18.07 -20.55
CA VAL A 172 -24.62 -16.62 -20.63
C VAL A 172 -23.48 -16.18 -19.68
N GLN A 173 -23.30 -16.86 -18.55
CA GLN A 173 -22.25 -16.54 -17.58
C GLN A 173 -20.84 -16.65 -18.17
N VAL A 174 -20.61 -17.63 -19.05
CA VAL A 174 -19.32 -17.76 -19.77
C VAL A 174 -19.04 -16.53 -20.61
N LYS A 175 -20.03 -16.01 -21.32
CA LYS A 175 -19.89 -14.80 -22.13
C LYS A 175 -19.63 -13.56 -21.27
N GLN A 176 -20.36 -13.43 -20.17
CA GLN A 176 -20.20 -12.35 -19.22
C GLN A 176 -18.81 -12.39 -18.57
N PHE A 177 -18.35 -13.58 -18.13
CA PHE A 177 -17.02 -13.74 -17.55
C PHE A 177 -15.91 -13.37 -18.55
N VAL A 178 -16.02 -13.79 -19.80
CA VAL A 178 -15.06 -13.41 -20.87
C VAL A 178 -15.04 -11.90 -21.05
N SER A 179 -16.21 -11.24 -21.06
CA SER A 179 -16.29 -9.78 -21.16
C SER A 179 -15.60 -9.08 -19.96
N ILE A 180 -15.87 -9.55 -18.74
CA ILE A 180 -15.24 -9.05 -17.51
C ILE A 180 -13.73 -9.26 -17.57
N PHE A 181 -13.27 -10.48 -17.85
CA PHE A 181 -11.85 -10.82 -17.96
C PHE A 181 -11.11 -9.93 -18.97
N MET A 182 -11.67 -9.74 -20.16
CA MET A 182 -11.06 -8.89 -21.19
C MET A 182 -11.08 -7.41 -20.81
N GLY A 183 -12.16 -6.93 -20.19
CA GLY A 183 -12.25 -5.55 -19.68
C GLY A 183 -11.23 -5.27 -18.57
N LEU A 184 -11.10 -6.19 -17.60
CA LEU A 184 -10.11 -6.08 -16.53
C LEU A 184 -8.66 -6.15 -17.07
N ALA A 185 -8.39 -7.01 -18.04
CA ALA A 185 -7.07 -7.11 -18.66
C ALA A 185 -6.70 -5.83 -19.43
N LYS A 186 -7.66 -5.22 -20.10
CA LYS A 186 -7.49 -3.92 -20.76
C LYS A 186 -7.23 -2.82 -19.74
N LEU A 187 -8.05 -2.71 -18.69
CA LEU A 187 -7.87 -1.78 -17.58
C LEU A 187 -6.50 -1.92 -16.94
N PHE A 188 -6.10 -3.16 -16.61
CA PHE A 188 -4.82 -3.46 -15.96
C PHE A 188 -3.63 -2.88 -16.74
N LYS A 189 -3.63 -3.07 -18.06
CA LYS A 189 -2.56 -2.59 -18.94
C LYS A 189 -2.62 -1.08 -19.17
N GLU A 190 -3.81 -0.51 -19.45
CA GLU A 190 -3.95 0.89 -19.85
C GLU A 190 -3.78 1.87 -18.68
N LYS A 191 -4.08 1.42 -17.47
CA LYS A 191 -3.98 2.23 -16.25
C LYS A 191 -2.76 1.87 -15.39
N ASP A 192 -1.85 1.06 -15.91
CA ASP A 192 -0.63 0.67 -15.21
C ASP A 192 -0.88 0.09 -13.82
N LEU A 193 -1.73 -0.93 -13.73
CA LEU A 193 -2.03 -1.55 -12.45
C LEU A 193 -0.89 -2.48 -12.00
N GLU A 194 -0.67 -2.55 -10.70
CA GLU A 194 0.18 -3.54 -10.05
C GLU A 194 -0.64 -4.72 -9.53
N LEU A 195 -1.84 -4.43 -9.02
CA LEU A 195 -2.82 -5.39 -8.53
C LEU A 195 -4.23 -4.94 -8.87
N LEU A 196 -5.07 -5.90 -9.18
CA LEU A 196 -6.51 -5.76 -9.34
C LEU A 196 -7.18 -6.97 -8.69
N GLU A 197 -8.22 -6.73 -7.88
CA GLU A 197 -8.97 -7.79 -7.23
C GLU A 197 -10.46 -7.45 -7.23
N VAL A 198 -11.26 -8.44 -7.60
CA VAL A 198 -12.72 -8.46 -7.50
C VAL A 198 -13.06 -9.57 -6.51
N ASN A 199 -13.28 -9.21 -5.26
CA ASN A 199 -13.50 -10.17 -4.17
C ASN A 199 -14.62 -9.71 -3.22
N PRO A 200 -15.87 -10.16 -3.48
CA PRO A 200 -16.22 -11.19 -4.48
C PRO A 200 -16.59 -10.65 -5.86
N LEU A 201 -16.35 -11.47 -6.88
CA LEU A 201 -17.13 -11.49 -8.11
C LEU A 201 -18.34 -12.39 -7.85
N VAL A 202 -19.55 -11.89 -8.01
CA VAL A 202 -20.74 -12.66 -7.63
C VAL A 202 -21.56 -13.12 -8.83
N ILE A 203 -22.25 -14.26 -8.64
CA ILE A 203 -23.41 -14.63 -9.44
C ILE A 203 -24.62 -14.12 -8.67
N THR A 204 -25.45 -13.29 -9.30
CA THR A 204 -26.68 -12.77 -8.71
C THR A 204 -27.79 -13.83 -8.76
N ASP A 205 -28.85 -13.66 -7.96
CA ASP A 205 -30.04 -14.53 -8.02
C ASP A 205 -30.67 -14.63 -9.41
N GLU A 206 -30.45 -13.62 -10.26
CA GLU A 206 -30.87 -13.64 -11.68
C GLU A 206 -29.90 -14.45 -12.57
N GLY A 207 -28.82 -14.98 -12.01
CA GLY A 207 -27.80 -15.75 -12.71
C GLY A 207 -26.78 -14.92 -13.49
N ASN A 208 -26.70 -13.61 -13.27
CA ASN A 208 -25.75 -12.71 -13.91
C ASN A 208 -24.47 -12.54 -13.09
N LEU A 209 -23.33 -12.30 -13.76
CA LEU A 209 -22.09 -11.94 -13.09
C LEU A 209 -22.06 -10.46 -12.75
N HIS A 210 -21.56 -10.13 -11.53
CA HIS A 210 -21.47 -8.76 -11.04
C HIS A 210 -20.20 -8.55 -10.20
N CYS A 211 -19.47 -7.45 -10.44
CA CYS A 211 -18.29 -7.07 -9.66
C CYS A 211 -18.73 -6.32 -8.39
N LEU A 212 -18.80 -7.03 -7.27
CA LEU A 212 -19.37 -6.49 -6.02
C LEU A 212 -18.40 -5.63 -5.24
N ASP A 213 -17.11 -5.92 -5.29
CA ASP A 213 -16.03 -5.13 -4.68
C ASP A 213 -14.91 -4.87 -5.69
N ALA A 214 -14.07 -3.89 -5.41
CA ALA A 214 -12.94 -3.53 -6.24
C ALA A 214 -11.76 -3.09 -5.36
N LYS A 215 -10.66 -3.84 -5.45
CA LYS A 215 -9.36 -3.42 -4.92
C LYS A 215 -8.42 -3.19 -6.08
N VAL A 216 -7.88 -1.99 -6.18
CA VAL A 216 -7.02 -1.57 -7.28
C VAL A 216 -5.78 -0.89 -6.71
N ILE A 217 -4.61 -1.37 -7.14
CA ILE A 217 -3.31 -0.76 -6.83
C ILE A 217 -2.66 -0.36 -8.15
N ILE A 218 -2.27 0.90 -8.24
CA ILE A 218 -1.59 1.50 -9.39
C ILE A 218 -0.07 1.42 -9.14
N ASP A 219 0.69 1.11 -10.18
CA ASP A 219 2.15 1.23 -10.12
C ASP A 219 2.55 2.69 -9.88
N GLY A 220 3.12 2.97 -8.71
CA GLY A 220 3.55 4.31 -8.33
C GLY A 220 4.53 4.94 -9.33
N ASN A 221 5.36 4.10 -9.96
CA ASN A 221 6.31 4.56 -10.98
C ASN A 221 5.66 5.03 -12.28
N ALA A 222 4.39 4.69 -12.51
CA ALA A 222 3.65 5.06 -13.71
C ALA A 222 2.77 6.32 -13.53
N LEU A 223 2.64 6.86 -12.32
CA LEU A 223 1.74 7.98 -12.02
C LEU A 223 2.04 9.25 -12.84
N TYR A 224 3.27 9.43 -13.30
CA TYR A 224 3.64 10.57 -14.17
C TYR A 224 2.87 10.59 -15.50
N ARG A 225 2.39 9.43 -15.99
CA ARG A 225 1.58 9.30 -17.20
C ARG A 225 0.10 9.02 -16.94
N GLN A 226 -0.31 8.98 -15.68
CA GLN A 226 -1.69 8.78 -15.21
C GLN A 226 -2.17 9.95 -14.34
N PRO A 227 -2.22 11.20 -14.87
CA PRO A 227 -2.48 12.39 -14.06
C PRO A 227 -3.85 12.36 -13.37
N GLN A 228 -4.90 11.87 -14.05
CA GLN A 228 -6.24 11.75 -13.47
C GLN A 228 -6.29 10.76 -12.30
N ILE A 229 -5.54 9.64 -12.40
CA ILE A 229 -5.45 8.68 -11.31
C ILE A 229 -4.63 9.26 -10.16
N LYS A 230 -3.56 10.01 -10.45
CA LYS A 230 -2.76 10.68 -9.42
C LYS A 230 -3.59 11.62 -8.55
N GLU A 231 -4.61 12.29 -9.12
CA GLU A 231 -5.55 13.15 -8.40
C GLU A 231 -6.47 12.38 -7.44
N MET A 232 -6.61 11.05 -7.63
CA MET A 232 -7.39 10.18 -6.75
C MET A 232 -6.63 9.77 -5.47
N HIS A 233 -5.37 10.17 -5.32
CA HIS A 233 -4.54 9.82 -4.17
C HIS A 233 -5.11 10.37 -2.86
N ASP A 234 -5.21 9.51 -1.85
CA ASP A 234 -5.63 9.88 -0.50
C ASP A 234 -4.47 9.64 0.50
N PRO A 235 -3.66 10.66 0.80
CA PRO A 235 -2.52 10.52 1.70
C PRO A 235 -2.93 10.22 3.15
N SER A 236 -4.20 10.45 3.54
CA SER A 236 -4.67 10.14 4.89
C SER A 236 -4.72 8.64 5.19
N GLN A 237 -4.66 7.80 4.15
CA GLN A 237 -4.66 6.34 4.24
C GLN A 237 -3.26 5.73 4.28
N GLU A 238 -2.22 6.55 4.21
CA GLU A 238 -0.81 6.13 4.25
C GLU A 238 -0.22 6.38 5.65
N ASP A 239 0.89 5.73 5.96
CA ASP A 239 1.67 6.09 7.14
C ASP A 239 2.13 7.56 7.01
N ALA A 240 1.91 8.35 8.05
CA ALA A 240 2.22 9.78 8.01
C ALA A 240 3.71 10.05 7.73
N ARG A 241 4.59 9.14 8.14
CA ARG A 241 6.05 9.22 7.87
C ARG A 241 6.35 8.93 6.40
N GLU A 242 5.67 7.93 5.80
CA GLU A 242 5.80 7.59 4.38
C GLU A 242 5.29 8.73 3.49
N ALA A 243 4.13 9.29 3.84
CA ALA A 243 3.55 10.46 3.16
C ALA A 243 4.48 11.69 3.25
N HIS A 244 5.03 11.97 4.44
CA HIS A 244 6.00 13.05 4.64
C HIS A 244 7.27 12.83 3.84
N ALA A 245 7.84 11.62 3.85
CA ALA A 245 9.02 11.26 3.09
C ALA A 245 8.83 11.45 1.59
N SER A 246 7.67 11.04 1.06
CA SER A 246 7.31 11.21 -0.34
C SER A 246 7.28 12.68 -0.77
N ALA A 247 6.84 13.60 0.10
CA ALA A 247 6.85 15.04 -0.18
C ALA A 247 8.26 15.62 -0.33
N TRP A 248 9.28 14.94 0.20
CA TRP A 248 10.70 15.29 0.11
C TRP A 248 11.50 14.43 -0.87
N ASP A 249 10.85 13.67 -1.73
CA ASP A 249 11.47 12.68 -2.64
C ASP A 249 12.38 11.68 -1.90
N LEU A 250 12.02 11.29 -0.70
CA LEU A 250 12.69 10.27 0.08
C LEU A 250 11.94 8.95 -0.05
N ASN A 251 12.68 7.83 -0.18
CA ASN A 251 12.09 6.51 -0.14
C ASN A 251 12.10 5.99 1.30
N TYR A 252 10.95 5.96 1.94
CA TYR A 252 10.77 5.52 3.32
C TYR A 252 9.72 4.42 3.39
N VAL A 253 10.00 3.39 4.20
CA VAL A 253 9.03 2.35 4.59
C VAL A 253 9.14 2.16 6.10
N ALA A 254 8.02 2.28 6.80
CA ALA A 254 7.93 2.01 8.23
C ALA A 254 8.04 0.51 8.52
N LEU A 255 8.79 0.14 9.57
CA LEU A 255 8.94 -1.22 10.07
C LEU A 255 8.74 -1.23 11.60
N ASP A 256 8.66 -2.43 12.19
CA ASP A 256 8.30 -2.60 13.61
C ASP A 256 9.52 -2.62 14.59
N GLY A 257 10.71 -2.23 14.12
CA GLY A 257 11.92 -2.27 14.92
C GLY A 257 12.14 -1.05 15.82
N ASP A 258 13.36 -0.96 16.39
CA ASP A 258 13.78 0.10 17.30
C ASP A 258 15.11 0.77 16.89
N ILE A 259 15.67 0.40 15.74
CA ILE A 259 16.88 1.00 15.17
C ILE A 259 16.51 1.74 13.89
N GLY A 260 16.55 3.08 13.94
CA GLY A 260 16.35 3.92 12.76
C GLY A 260 17.53 3.77 11.78
N CYS A 261 17.23 3.61 10.47
CA CYS A 261 18.24 3.43 9.43
C CYS A 261 18.15 4.54 8.38
N MET A 262 19.28 5.18 8.05
CA MET A 262 19.41 6.14 6.96
C MET A 262 20.59 5.73 6.06
N VAL A 263 20.32 5.56 4.78
CA VAL A 263 21.36 5.16 3.81
C VAL A 263 21.19 5.90 2.48
N ASN A 264 22.17 5.81 1.61
CA ASN A 264 22.06 6.25 0.22
C ASN A 264 22.13 5.06 -0.73
N GLY A 265 20.98 4.71 -1.28
CA GLY A 265 20.80 3.62 -2.22
C GLY A 265 20.11 2.40 -1.64
N ALA A 266 19.07 1.93 -2.32
CA ALA A 266 18.18 0.86 -1.86
C ALA A 266 18.92 -0.46 -1.56
N GLY A 267 19.92 -0.83 -2.37
CA GLY A 267 20.74 -2.03 -2.14
C GLY A 267 21.57 -1.94 -0.85
N LEU A 268 22.11 -0.75 -0.54
CA LEU A 268 22.84 -0.51 0.69
C LEU A 268 21.88 -0.51 1.91
N ALA A 269 20.64 0.00 1.73
CA ALA A 269 19.61 -0.04 2.76
C ALA A 269 19.26 -1.48 3.14
N MET A 270 18.98 -2.34 2.17
CA MET A 270 18.68 -3.75 2.41
C MET A 270 19.85 -4.46 3.11
N GLY A 271 21.09 -4.29 2.60
CA GLY A 271 22.28 -4.87 3.22
C GLY A 271 22.55 -4.34 4.64
N THR A 272 22.22 -3.06 4.90
CA THR A 272 22.33 -2.48 6.25
C THR A 272 21.31 -3.09 7.21
N MET A 273 20.06 -3.26 6.79
CA MET A 273 19.03 -3.90 7.60
C MET A 273 19.38 -5.38 7.87
N ASP A 274 19.87 -6.10 6.86
CA ASP A 274 20.27 -7.51 7.02
C ASP A 274 21.38 -7.67 8.06
N ILE A 275 22.40 -6.79 8.03
CA ILE A 275 23.49 -6.90 8.99
C ILE A 275 23.09 -6.45 10.41
N VAL A 276 22.19 -5.49 10.54
CA VAL A 276 21.58 -5.13 11.82
C VAL A 276 20.83 -6.32 12.41
N ASN A 277 20.00 -7.00 11.60
CA ASN A 277 19.28 -8.21 12.01
C ASN A 277 20.24 -9.34 12.38
N LEU A 278 21.31 -9.55 11.62
CA LEU A 278 22.33 -10.58 11.88
C LEU A 278 23.00 -10.41 13.25
N HIS A 279 23.16 -9.15 13.71
CA HIS A 279 23.69 -8.83 15.02
C HIS A 279 22.63 -8.70 16.14
N GLY A 280 21.40 -9.13 15.87
CA GLY A 280 20.31 -9.19 16.85
C GLY A 280 19.56 -7.88 17.07
N GLY A 281 19.76 -6.88 16.19
CA GLY A 281 18.97 -5.64 16.20
C GLY A 281 17.69 -5.77 15.36
N SER A 282 16.82 -4.77 15.43
CA SER A 282 15.57 -4.71 14.68
C SER A 282 15.43 -3.36 13.98
N PRO A 283 15.53 -3.27 12.64
CA PRO A 283 15.34 -2.02 11.91
C PRO A 283 13.93 -1.47 12.07
N ALA A 284 13.80 -0.17 12.39
CA ALA A 284 12.53 0.54 12.52
C ALA A 284 12.01 1.08 11.18
N ASN A 285 12.88 1.17 10.18
CA ASN A 285 12.53 1.69 8.88
C ASN A 285 13.54 1.29 7.81
N PHE A 286 13.07 1.28 6.56
CA PHE A 286 13.89 1.47 5.38
C PHE A 286 13.89 2.96 5.04
N LEU A 287 15.05 3.58 4.81
CA LEU A 287 15.14 4.94 4.28
C LEU A 287 16.34 5.09 3.37
N ASP A 288 16.05 5.46 2.11
CA ASP A 288 17.05 5.80 1.10
C ASP A 288 16.94 7.29 0.75
N VAL A 289 18.00 8.05 1.07
CA VAL A 289 18.09 9.47 0.74
C VAL A 289 18.48 9.73 -0.73
N GLY A 290 18.78 8.68 -1.49
CA GLY A 290 19.16 8.75 -2.90
C GLY A 290 20.56 9.33 -3.16
N GLY A 291 20.98 9.30 -4.42
CA GLY A 291 22.30 9.75 -4.86
C GLY A 291 22.48 11.27 -4.97
N GLY A 292 21.43 12.06 -4.78
CA GLY A 292 21.45 13.54 -4.87
C GLY A 292 21.03 14.24 -3.57
N ALA A 293 21.28 13.59 -2.41
CA ALA A 293 20.85 14.13 -1.13
C ALA A 293 21.45 15.51 -0.82
N THR A 294 20.58 16.50 -0.60
CA THR A 294 20.96 17.82 -0.09
C THR A 294 20.96 17.83 1.45
N LYS A 295 21.53 18.85 2.05
CA LYS A 295 21.51 19.03 3.51
C LYS A 295 20.07 19.02 4.04
N GLU A 296 19.17 19.73 3.38
CA GLU A 296 17.77 19.85 3.78
C GLU A 296 17.04 18.50 3.76
N ARG A 297 17.27 17.69 2.71
CA ARG A 297 16.70 16.33 2.63
C ARG A 297 17.22 15.42 3.72
N VAL A 298 18.49 15.51 4.08
CA VAL A 298 19.09 14.74 5.18
C VAL A 298 18.47 15.16 6.52
N VAL A 299 18.29 16.46 6.75
CA VAL A 299 17.62 16.99 7.95
C VAL A 299 16.20 16.44 8.07
N GLU A 300 15.41 16.50 7.00
CA GLU A 300 14.04 15.99 7.01
C GLU A 300 13.99 14.46 7.17
N ALA A 301 14.88 13.73 6.49
CA ALA A 301 15.01 12.28 6.69
C ALA A 301 15.26 11.92 8.16
N PHE A 302 16.15 12.66 8.82
CA PHE A 302 16.45 12.45 10.22
C PHE A 302 15.26 12.76 11.13
N LYS A 303 14.53 13.87 10.88
CA LYS A 303 13.30 14.22 11.59
C LYS A 303 12.23 13.13 11.46
N ILE A 304 12.06 12.56 10.25
CA ILE A 304 11.10 11.48 10.01
C ILE A 304 11.45 10.24 10.85
N ILE A 305 12.72 9.83 10.88
CA ILE A 305 13.16 8.70 11.72
C ILE A 305 12.86 8.97 13.20
N LEU A 306 13.18 10.17 13.69
CA LEU A 306 13.01 10.54 15.10
C LEU A 306 11.55 10.79 15.50
N SER A 307 10.64 10.93 14.54
CA SER A 307 9.21 11.00 14.82
C SER A 307 8.64 9.66 15.29
N ASP A 308 9.35 8.54 15.05
CA ASP A 308 9.01 7.24 15.61
C ASP A 308 9.49 7.11 17.04
N THR A 309 8.57 7.09 17.98
CA THR A 309 8.85 6.99 19.42
C THR A 309 9.46 5.65 19.84
N ASN A 310 9.41 4.62 18.99
CA ASN A 310 10.03 3.32 19.25
C ASN A 310 11.53 3.34 18.98
N VAL A 311 12.04 4.30 18.21
CA VAL A 311 13.44 4.37 17.83
C VAL A 311 14.31 4.74 19.03
N LYS A 312 15.25 3.84 19.37
CA LYS A 312 16.18 3.95 20.49
C LYS A 312 17.61 4.33 20.07
N ALA A 313 17.96 4.05 18.83
CA ALA A 313 19.25 4.40 18.23
C ALA A 313 19.11 4.59 16.72
N VAL A 314 19.99 5.37 16.11
CA VAL A 314 20.00 5.60 14.65
C VAL A 314 21.31 5.14 14.05
N LEU A 315 21.24 4.38 12.94
CA LEU A 315 22.37 4.03 12.10
C LEU A 315 22.31 4.81 10.79
N ILE A 316 23.34 5.63 10.55
CA ILE A 316 23.56 6.32 9.29
C ILE A 316 24.70 5.62 8.55
N ASN A 317 24.43 5.01 7.41
CA ASN A 317 25.41 4.30 6.61
C ASN A 317 25.44 4.84 5.19
N ILE A 318 26.48 5.62 4.89
CA ILE A 318 26.64 6.33 3.62
C ILE A 318 27.86 5.80 2.86
N PHE A 319 27.63 5.42 1.62
CA PHE A 319 28.71 5.17 0.67
C PHE A 319 28.77 6.33 -0.34
N GLY A 320 29.81 7.16 -0.22
CA GLY A 320 30.04 8.32 -1.05
C GLY A 320 30.57 7.96 -2.44
N GLY A 321 29.68 7.64 -3.34
CA GLY A 321 29.98 7.60 -4.77
C GLY A 321 29.71 8.97 -5.38
N ILE A 322 28.47 9.19 -5.80
CA ILE A 322 27.97 10.50 -6.29
C ILE A 322 27.76 11.45 -5.11
N VAL A 323 27.18 10.95 -4.00
CA VAL A 323 26.97 11.74 -2.76
C VAL A 323 28.31 11.97 -2.06
N ARG A 324 28.51 13.20 -1.59
CA ARG A 324 29.67 13.58 -0.80
C ARG A 324 29.40 13.39 0.70
N CYS A 325 30.26 12.63 1.36
CA CYS A 325 30.11 12.34 2.80
C CYS A 325 30.21 13.58 3.68
N ASP A 326 30.95 14.61 3.26
CA ASP A 326 31.07 15.87 4.02
C ASP A 326 29.76 16.68 4.03
N LEU A 327 28.94 16.62 2.96
CA LEU A 327 27.62 17.24 2.92
C LEU A 327 26.61 16.46 3.78
N ILE A 328 26.68 15.13 3.78
CA ILE A 328 25.86 14.31 4.69
C ILE A 328 26.21 14.61 6.15
N ALA A 329 27.49 14.71 6.49
CA ALA A 329 27.92 15.07 7.84
C ALA A 329 27.36 16.43 8.28
N GLU A 330 27.35 17.44 7.40
CA GLU A 330 26.73 18.75 7.69
C GLU A 330 25.21 18.62 7.89
N GLY A 331 24.53 17.79 7.07
CA GLY A 331 23.11 17.51 7.23
C GLY A 331 22.79 16.83 8.57
N VAL A 332 23.58 15.83 8.95
CA VAL A 332 23.45 15.14 10.25
C VAL A 332 23.68 16.09 11.42
N ILE A 333 24.77 16.88 11.39
CA ILE A 333 25.05 17.88 12.43
C ILE A 333 23.88 18.87 12.56
N GLY A 334 23.44 19.44 11.41
CA GLY A 334 22.33 20.38 11.42
C GLY A 334 21.01 19.77 11.94
N ALA A 335 20.73 18.51 11.63
CA ALA A 335 19.54 17.82 12.14
C ALA A 335 19.62 17.57 13.65
N VAL A 336 20.78 17.10 14.12
CA VAL A 336 21.00 16.83 15.56
C VAL A 336 20.88 18.12 16.38
N GLU A 337 21.43 19.25 15.90
CA GLU A 337 21.33 20.56 16.54
C GLU A 337 19.88 21.09 16.52
N GLU A 338 19.18 20.99 15.38
CA GLU A 338 17.84 21.55 15.20
C GLU A 338 16.79 20.76 15.98
N VAL A 339 16.91 19.43 16.04
CA VAL A 339 15.93 18.54 16.67
C VAL A 339 16.24 18.28 18.15
N GLY A 340 17.48 18.49 18.56
CA GLY A 340 17.92 18.22 19.95
C GLY A 340 17.95 16.72 20.25
N VAL A 341 18.62 15.95 19.40
CA VAL A 341 18.67 14.48 19.49
C VAL A 341 19.27 13.99 20.80
N THR A 342 18.55 13.14 21.51
CA THR A 342 18.97 12.56 22.80
C THR A 342 19.35 11.08 22.70
N ILE A 343 19.02 10.42 21.58
CA ILE A 343 19.32 9.00 21.36
C ILE A 343 20.68 8.83 20.66
N PRO A 344 21.35 7.68 20.83
CA PRO A 344 22.63 7.40 20.19
C PRO A 344 22.54 7.43 18.66
N VAL A 345 23.53 8.05 18.02
CA VAL A 345 23.65 8.08 16.56
C VAL A 345 24.98 7.45 16.16
N VAL A 346 24.91 6.34 15.43
CA VAL A 346 26.08 5.66 14.85
C VAL A 346 26.21 6.04 13.38
N VAL A 347 27.37 6.50 12.96
CA VAL A 347 27.61 6.97 11.58
C VAL A 347 28.78 6.22 10.98
N ARG A 348 28.53 5.59 9.82
CA ARG A 348 29.57 5.05 8.96
C ARG A 348 29.58 5.83 7.65
N LEU A 349 30.72 6.42 7.33
CA LEU A 349 30.96 7.13 6.07
C LEU A 349 32.09 6.42 5.32
N GLU A 350 31.88 6.12 4.04
CA GLU A 350 32.88 5.53 3.16
C GLU A 350 32.81 6.16 1.76
N GLY A 351 33.94 6.25 1.06
CA GLY A 351 34.03 6.79 -0.29
C GLY A 351 34.35 8.28 -0.34
N ASN A 352 33.73 9.03 -1.25
CA ASN A 352 34.07 10.41 -1.56
C ASN A 352 33.92 11.35 -0.35
N ASN A 353 35.05 12.00 0.04
CA ASN A 353 35.14 12.89 1.23
C ASN A 353 34.78 12.25 2.56
N ALA A 354 34.91 10.92 2.71
CA ALA A 354 34.60 10.23 3.96
C ALA A 354 35.44 10.72 5.15
N GLU A 355 36.76 10.89 4.98
CA GLU A 355 37.65 11.41 6.01
C GLU A 355 37.25 12.82 6.47
N LEU A 356 36.92 13.71 5.51
CA LEU A 356 36.46 15.06 5.80
C LEU A 356 35.11 15.04 6.55
N GLY A 357 34.17 14.17 6.12
CA GLY A 357 32.90 14.00 6.79
C GLY A 357 33.06 13.49 8.24
N THR A 358 33.87 12.45 8.44
CA THR A 358 34.18 11.91 9.76
C THR A 358 34.83 12.95 10.68
N LYS A 359 35.77 13.75 10.14
CA LYS A 359 36.40 14.84 10.88
C LYS A 359 35.35 15.89 11.32
N LYS A 360 34.45 16.33 10.44
CA LYS A 360 33.39 17.28 10.78
C LYS A 360 32.49 16.73 11.89
N LEU A 361 32.08 15.45 11.83
CA LEU A 361 31.31 14.80 12.88
C LEU A 361 32.04 14.80 14.22
N ALA A 362 33.33 14.47 14.24
CA ALA A 362 34.13 14.46 15.48
C ALA A 362 34.34 15.86 16.07
N GLU A 363 34.48 16.90 15.24
CA GLU A 363 34.65 18.29 15.66
C GLU A 363 33.34 18.97 16.05
N SER A 364 32.16 18.38 15.77
CA SER A 364 30.86 18.95 16.09
C SER A 364 30.53 19.01 17.57
N GLY A 365 31.23 18.27 18.42
CA GLY A 365 30.95 18.15 19.85
C GLY A 365 29.67 17.36 20.19
N LEU A 366 29.03 16.74 19.21
CA LEU A 366 27.83 15.93 19.38
C LEU A 366 28.18 14.49 19.80
N ALA A 367 27.27 13.82 20.48
CA ALA A 367 27.41 12.42 20.92
C ALA A 367 27.18 11.44 19.74
N ILE A 368 28.04 11.54 18.71
CA ILE A 368 28.01 10.69 17.50
C ILE A 368 29.12 9.65 17.60
N ILE A 369 28.76 8.39 17.32
CA ILE A 369 29.67 7.25 17.30
C ILE A 369 30.10 7.00 15.86
N ALA A 370 31.37 7.21 15.56
CA ALA A 370 31.91 6.92 14.23
C ALA A 370 32.31 5.44 14.12
N ALA A 371 31.76 4.75 13.13
CA ALA A 371 32.07 3.36 12.86
C ALA A 371 33.06 3.20 11.69
N THR A 372 33.91 2.18 11.76
CA THR A 372 34.99 1.93 10.80
C THR A 372 34.62 0.95 9.69
N SER A 373 33.62 0.13 9.92
CA SER A 373 33.11 -0.85 8.93
C SER A 373 31.60 -1.02 9.10
N LEU A 374 30.94 -1.67 8.13
CA LEU A 374 29.51 -1.95 8.21
C LEU A 374 29.17 -2.89 9.39
N THR A 375 30.00 -3.90 9.62
CA THR A 375 29.85 -4.82 10.75
C THR A 375 30.02 -4.07 12.10
N ASP A 376 31.06 -3.23 12.21
CA ASP A 376 31.30 -2.40 13.38
C ASP A 376 30.12 -1.45 13.65
N ALA A 377 29.57 -0.82 12.59
CA ALA A 377 28.40 0.05 12.70
C ALA A 377 27.16 -0.70 13.23
N ALA A 378 26.89 -1.89 12.71
CA ALA A 378 25.77 -2.72 13.17
C ALA A 378 25.93 -3.14 14.64
N GLN A 379 27.12 -3.60 15.03
CA GLN A 379 27.39 -3.98 16.43
C GLN A 379 27.24 -2.80 17.39
N GLN A 380 27.76 -1.63 17.01
CA GLN A 380 27.67 -0.43 17.83
C GLN A 380 26.23 0.08 17.98
N VAL A 381 25.43 0.08 16.90
CA VAL A 381 24.04 0.56 16.98
C VAL A 381 23.16 -0.42 17.76
N VAL A 382 23.34 -1.73 17.59
CA VAL A 382 22.62 -2.75 18.36
C VAL A 382 22.93 -2.63 19.86
N LYS A 383 24.22 -2.47 20.21
CA LYS A 383 24.62 -2.21 21.60
C LYS A 383 24.02 -0.91 22.12
N ALA A 384 23.99 0.14 21.32
CA ALA A 384 23.46 1.45 21.72
C ALA A 384 21.93 1.46 21.87
N SER A 385 21.19 0.61 21.15
CA SER A 385 19.74 0.45 21.31
C SER A 385 19.34 -0.38 22.54
N GLY A 386 20.30 -0.96 23.26
CA GLY A 386 20.06 -1.81 24.44
C GLY A 386 20.02 -3.31 24.13
N GLY A 387 20.45 -3.73 22.94
CA GLY A 387 20.70 -5.13 22.59
C GLY A 387 21.93 -5.69 23.31
N ASN A 388 21.91 -6.97 23.64
CA ASN A 388 23.04 -7.69 24.27
C ASN A 388 24.11 -8.05 23.26
#